data_bffe75ace276b92331944b32d376fffa
#
_entry.id   bffe75ace276b92331944b32d376fffa
#
_cell.length_a   1.000
_cell.length_b   1.000
_cell.length_c   1.000
_cell.angle_alpha   90.00
_cell.angle_beta   90.00
_cell.angle_gamma   90.00
#
_symmetry.space_group_name_H-M   'P 1'
#
loop_
_entity.id
_entity.type
_entity.pdbx_description
1 polymer ?
#
loop_
_entity_poly.entity_id
_entity_poly.type
_entity_poly.pdbx_seq_one_letter_code
_entity_poly.pdbx_strand_id
1 'polypeptide(L)'
;KTRKEITNVTASIGGTPGRYNLVRSIANPSLAYGELIIDFTSPDELVENIDEIQEFLTRQYPDAYVKLKRYNLMFKKYPIEAQFLGPDPAVLHRLADSARHIMENTPEVCLITTDWEPQVPVLTIEYDQPAARALGLSRSDVSLSLLTATGGIPIGSFYEGIHKNNIYLKCLDGQGKPIEDLGNTQVFSTLPSLNGLLNEEIMVKLKAGTLSKEELIESLMGSTPLKQISKGIDVRWEDPVVPRYNGQRSQRVQCSPVPGVETEKARLAVAEKLEQIELPAGYSLQWQGEKNASDQSMKYLFKNFPLAIILMIAILIMLFKDYRKPAIIFCSIPMVFVGVVMTMLVTGKTFNFVAIVGTLGLIGMIIKNGIVLMDEITLQIGQGTEPVTALIDSAQSRLRPVMMAALTTILGMIPLLTDAMFGSLAASIMGGLLFGTVITLVFIPVLYALFFHIKHVD
;
A
#
# COMPACT_ATOMS: atom_id res chain seq x y z
N LYS A 1 24.36 17.73 3.29
CA LYS A 1 25.76 17.84 2.81
C LYS A 1 26.78 18.12 3.94
N THR A 2 26.33 18.40 5.16
CA THR A 2 27.21 18.63 6.32
C THR A 2 27.51 17.37 7.13
N ARG A 3 26.74 16.31 6.94
CA ARG A 3 26.93 15.01 7.61
C ARG A 3 27.85 14.13 6.77
N LYS A 4 28.88 13.55 7.41
CA LYS A 4 29.89 12.71 6.74
C LYS A 4 29.35 11.33 6.34
N GLU A 5 28.30 10.87 7.03
CA GLU A 5 27.64 9.58 6.83
C GLU A 5 26.79 9.55 5.55
N ILE A 6 26.47 10.72 4.97
CA ILE A 6 25.64 10.86 3.77
C ILE A 6 26.55 11.09 2.56
N THR A 7 26.54 10.14 1.63
CA THR A 7 27.37 10.20 0.40
C THR A 7 26.66 11.01 -0.69
N ASN A 8 25.36 10.83 -0.86
CA ASN A 8 24.59 11.52 -1.91
C ASN A 8 23.17 11.84 -1.44
N VAL A 9 22.61 12.93 -2.01
CA VAL A 9 21.20 13.31 -1.82
C VAL A 9 20.65 13.74 -3.16
N THR A 10 19.64 13.00 -3.64
CA THR A 10 18.90 13.32 -4.85
C THR A 10 17.52 13.84 -4.47
N ALA A 11 17.16 15.04 -4.94
CA ALA A 11 15.86 15.66 -4.68
C ALA A 11 14.97 15.60 -5.92
N SER A 12 13.67 15.29 -5.71
CA SER A 12 12.62 15.39 -6.70
C SER A 12 11.45 16.18 -6.12
N ILE A 13 10.96 17.16 -6.87
CA ILE A 13 9.85 18.04 -6.48
C ILE A 13 8.70 17.85 -7.47
N GLY A 14 7.47 17.83 -6.97
CA GLY A 14 6.27 17.69 -7.79
C GLY A 14 5.94 16.27 -8.21
N GLY A 15 6.81 15.31 -7.96
CA GLY A 15 6.58 13.91 -8.31
C GLY A 15 7.73 13.00 -7.93
N THR A 16 7.50 11.72 -8.07
CA THR A 16 8.50 10.67 -7.83
C THR A 16 9.53 10.66 -8.96
N PRO A 17 10.84 10.57 -8.69
CA PRO A 17 11.84 10.35 -9.73
C PRO A 17 11.56 9.06 -10.52
N GLY A 18 12.14 8.96 -11.70
CA GLY A 18 11.97 7.80 -12.57
C GLY A 18 12.19 6.47 -11.86
N ARG A 19 11.56 5.42 -12.35
CA ARG A 19 11.63 4.08 -11.74
C ARG A 19 13.06 3.55 -11.85
N TYR A 20 13.76 3.48 -10.73
CA TYR A 20 15.07 2.86 -10.61
C TYR A 20 15.04 1.55 -9.79
N ASN A 21 13.90 1.19 -9.23
CA ASN A 21 13.66 -0.07 -8.55
C ASN A 21 12.26 -0.61 -8.89
N LEU A 22 12.15 -1.92 -9.14
CA LEU A 22 10.90 -2.60 -9.49
C LEU A 22 9.83 -2.53 -8.40
N VAL A 23 10.25 -2.42 -7.14
CA VAL A 23 9.38 -2.52 -5.95
C VAL A 23 8.95 -1.16 -5.42
N ARG A 24 9.28 -0.09 -6.12
CA ARG A 24 8.97 1.26 -5.67
C ARG A 24 7.52 1.64 -5.94
N SER A 25 6.83 2.12 -4.92
CA SER A 25 5.53 2.79 -5.09
C SER A 25 5.75 4.20 -5.65
N ILE A 26 5.07 4.52 -6.74
CA ILE A 26 5.09 5.85 -7.35
C ILE A 26 3.98 6.68 -6.71
N ALA A 27 4.32 7.87 -6.22
CA ALA A 27 3.33 8.83 -5.75
C ALA A 27 2.66 9.53 -6.94
N ASN A 28 1.40 9.93 -6.78
CA ASN A 28 0.74 10.78 -7.74
C ASN A 28 1.47 12.13 -7.81
N PRO A 29 1.63 12.72 -9.00
CA PRO A 29 2.18 14.06 -9.13
C PRO A 29 1.36 15.08 -8.33
N SER A 30 2.04 15.89 -7.52
CA SER A 30 1.41 16.95 -6.72
C SER A 30 2.41 18.06 -6.49
N LEU A 31 1.97 19.33 -6.56
CA LEU A 31 2.81 20.48 -6.25
C LEU A 31 3.28 20.52 -4.79
N ALA A 32 2.54 19.84 -3.92
CA ALA A 32 2.88 19.71 -2.49
C ALA A 32 3.75 18.49 -2.19
N TYR A 33 4.21 17.73 -3.22
CA TYR A 33 5.04 16.54 -3.03
C TYR A 33 6.51 16.83 -3.26
N GLY A 34 7.35 16.41 -2.32
CA GLY A 34 8.80 16.38 -2.46
C GLY A 34 9.37 15.06 -1.98
N GLU A 35 10.41 14.58 -2.63
CA GLU A 35 11.08 13.33 -2.25
C GLU A 35 12.60 13.53 -2.26
N LEU A 36 13.25 13.08 -1.18
CA LEU A 36 14.69 13.03 -1.06
C LEU A 36 15.14 11.57 -1.02
N ILE A 37 16.04 11.20 -1.90
CA ILE A 37 16.74 9.92 -1.85
C ILE A 37 18.09 10.20 -1.23
N ILE A 38 18.37 9.54 -0.11
CA ILE A 38 19.58 9.75 0.70
C ILE A 38 20.38 8.47 0.69
N ASP A 39 21.60 8.53 0.16
CA ASP A 39 22.54 7.42 0.15
C ASP A 39 23.50 7.56 1.32
N PHE A 40 23.57 6.54 2.17
CA PHE A 40 24.48 6.47 3.32
C PHE A 40 25.75 5.68 2.95
N THR A 41 26.81 5.90 3.71
CA THR A 41 28.10 5.21 3.55
C THR A 41 27.97 3.74 3.90
N SER A 42 27.16 3.39 4.91
CA SER A 42 26.86 2.01 5.29
C SER A 42 25.41 1.82 5.73
N PRO A 43 24.86 0.58 5.66
CA PRO A 43 23.54 0.27 6.18
C PRO A 43 23.39 0.48 7.69
N ASP A 44 24.47 0.29 8.46
CA ASP A 44 24.45 0.45 9.92
C ASP A 44 24.32 1.93 10.32
N GLU A 45 25.07 2.81 9.66
CA GLU A 45 24.93 4.25 9.85
C GLU A 45 23.53 4.77 9.48
N LEU A 46 22.89 4.18 8.46
CA LEU A 46 21.49 4.52 8.15
C LEU A 46 20.57 4.16 9.33
N VAL A 47 20.73 2.98 9.92
CA VAL A 47 19.87 2.51 11.03
C VAL A 47 20.04 3.39 12.26
N GLU A 48 21.28 3.77 12.58
CA GLU A 48 21.59 4.61 13.75
C GLU A 48 21.07 6.05 13.62
N ASN A 49 21.06 6.60 12.40
CA ASN A 49 20.74 8.02 12.20
C ASN A 49 19.32 8.28 11.70
N ILE A 50 18.54 7.27 11.29
CA ILE A 50 17.23 7.47 10.66
C ILE A 50 16.24 8.20 11.59
N ASP A 51 16.21 7.85 12.87
CA ASP A 51 15.27 8.42 13.84
C ASP A 51 15.63 9.87 14.15
N GLU A 52 16.93 10.18 14.32
CA GLU A 52 17.42 11.55 14.54
C GLU A 52 17.08 12.45 13.34
N ILE A 53 17.29 11.95 12.11
CA ILE A 53 16.97 12.70 10.89
C ILE A 53 15.46 12.91 10.76
N GLN A 54 14.65 11.89 11.07
CA GLN A 54 13.19 12.01 11.08
C GLN A 54 12.74 13.12 12.05
N GLU A 55 13.26 13.10 13.26
CA GLU A 55 12.91 14.08 14.29
C GLU A 55 13.38 15.50 13.92
N PHE A 56 14.61 15.61 13.42
CA PHE A 56 15.14 16.88 12.94
C PHE A 56 14.28 17.50 11.83
N LEU A 57 13.94 16.71 10.81
CA LEU A 57 13.13 17.19 9.67
C LEU A 57 11.70 17.55 10.11
N THR A 58 11.11 16.78 11.00
CA THR A 58 9.76 17.05 11.53
C THR A 58 9.73 18.36 12.33
N ARG A 59 10.76 18.63 13.13
CA ARG A 59 10.88 19.91 13.87
C ARG A 59 11.16 21.09 12.96
N GLN A 60 12.02 20.90 11.95
CA GLN A 60 12.40 21.98 11.03
C GLN A 60 11.27 22.39 10.10
N TYR A 61 10.40 21.46 9.73
CA TYR A 61 9.30 21.66 8.78
C TYR A 61 7.96 21.19 9.38
N PRO A 62 7.40 21.93 10.36
CA PRO A 62 6.18 21.52 11.06
C PRO A 62 4.95 21.45 10.13
N ASP A 63 4.95 22.23 9.05
CA ASP A 63 3.85 22.24 8.07
C ASP A 63 3.94 21.09 7.04
N ALA A 64 5.01 20.28 7.09
CA ALA A 64 5.21 19.18 6.17
C ALA A 64 5.03 17.83 6.87
N TYR A 65 4.31 16.92 6.21
CA TYR A 65 4.30 15.53 6.61
C TYR A 65 5.58 14.84 6.15
N VAL A 66 6.56 14.71 7.05
CA VAL A 66 7.85 14.08 6.76
C VAL A 66 7.79 12.59 7.08
N LYS A 67 8.15 11.74 6.13
CA LYS A 67 8.24 10.30 6.30
C LYS A 67 9.56 9.77 5.76
N LEU A 68 10.44 9.30 6.63
CA LEU A 68 11.60 8.52 6.23
C LEU A 68 11.21 7.05 6.08
N LYS A 69 11.68 6.44 5.02
CA LYS A 69 11.44 5.02 4.73
C LYS A 69 12.72 4.39 4.18
N ARG A 70 13.14 3.28 4.78
CA ARG A 70 14.19 2.45 4.18
C ARG A 70 13.65 1.73 2.93
N TYR A 71 14.52 1.47 1.99
CA TYR A 71 14.20 0.58 0.87
C TYR A 71 13.85 -0.80 1.41
N ASN A 72 12.69 -1.28 1.05
CA ASN A 72 12.25 -2.64 1.34
C ASN A 72 11.54 -3.24 0.12
N LEU A 73 11.36 -4.56 0.12
CA LEU A 73 10.68 -5.29 -0.95
C LEU A 73 9.14 -5.17 -0.89
N MET A 74 8.62 -4.33 -0.01
CA MET A 74 7.18 -4.13 0.18
C MET A 74 6.62 -3.09 -0.78
N PHE A 75 5.62 -3.47 -1.59
CA PHE A 75 4.93 -2.60 -2.53
C PHE A 75 4.03 -1.55 -1.87
N LYS A 76 3.65 -1.77 -0.61
CA LYS A 76 2.69 -0.90 0.08
C LYS A 76 3.38 0.33 0.68
N LYS A 77 2.77 1.50 0.46
CA LYS A 77 3.24 2.76 1.04
C LYS A 77 3.12 2.74 2.57
N TYR A 78 2.01 2.19 3.07
CA TYR A 78 1.76 1.97 4.49
C TYR A 78 1.43 0.50 4.72
N PRO A 79 2.07 -0.15 5.72
CA PRO A 79 1.80 -1.54 6.04
C PRO A 79 0.42 -1.76 6.67
N ILE A 80 -0.02 -0.81 7.51
CA ILE A 80 -1.29 -0.86 8.24
C ILE A 80 -2.22 0.21 7.69
N GLU A 81 -3.36 -0.21 7.15
CA GLU A 81 -4.37 0.66 6.59
C GLU A 81 -5.76 0.21 7.07
N ALA A 82 -6.46 1.07 7.79
CA ALA A 82 -7.86 0.91 8.16
C ALA A 82 -8.72 1.71 7.19
N GLN A 83 -9.54 1.04 6.38
CA GLN A 83 -10.38 1.64 5.35
C GLN A 83 -11.83 1.65 5.79
N PHE A 84 -12.42 2.85 5.89
CA PHE A 84 -13.83 3.05 6.11
C PHE A 84 -14.53 3.27 4.76
N LEU A 85 -15.66 2.60 4.56
CA LEU A 85 -16.50 2.68 3.36
C LEU A 85 -17.86 3.21 3.76
N GLY A 86 -18.42 4.13 2.98
CA GLY A 86 -19.75 4.66 3.27
C GLY A 86 -20.20 5.75 2.31
N PRO A 87 -21.48 6.16 2.37
CA PRO A 87 -22.06 7.09 1.41
C PRO A 87 -21.74 8.57 1.69
N ASP A 88 -21.61 8.97 2.96
CA ASP A 88 -21.47 10.37 3.36
C ASP A 88 -20.03 10.71 3.76
N PRO A 89 -19.37 11.69 3.08
CA PRO A 89 -18.03 12.14 3.41
C PRO A 89 -17.88 12.65 4.85
N ALA A 90 -18.86 13.38 5.37
CA ALA A 90 -18.78 13.95 6.71
C ALA A 90 -18.74 12.88 7.81
N VAL A 91 -19.43 11.75 7.59
CA VAL A 91 -19.38 10.62 8.51
C VAL A 91 -18.05 9.89 8.38
N LEU A 92 -17.53 9.74 7.14
CA LEU A 92 -16.22 9.13 6.90
C LEU A 92 -15.11 9.92 7.58
N HIS A 93 -15.12 11.26 7.52
CA HIS A 93 -14.18 12.11 8.23
C HIS A 93 -14.22 11.88 9.75
N ARG A 94 -15.40 11.85 10.36
CA ARG A 94 -15.55 11.58 11.80
C ARG A 94 -15.02 10.20 12.21
N LEU A 95 -15.29 9.18 11.40
CA LEU A 95 -14.76 7.81 11.63
C LEU A 95 -13.24 7.78 11.49
N ALA A 96 -12.70 8.45 10.48
CA ALA A 96 -11.26 8.54 10.26
C ALA A 96 -10.55 9.31 11.38
N ASP A 97 -11.14 10.42 11.87
CA ASP A 97 -10.59 11.18 12.99
C ASP A 97 -10.59 10.35 14.29
N SER A 98 -11.66 9.61 14.55
CA SER A 98 -11.71 8.67 15.68
C SER A 98 -10.64 7.60 15.57
N ALA A 99 -10.46 7.02 14.39
CA ALA A 99 -9.44 6.02 14.13
C ALA A 99 -8.02 6.60 14.26
N ARG A 100 -7.80 7.80 13.74
CA ARG A 100 -6.54 8.53 13.87
C ARG A 100 -6.19 8.76 15.34
N HIS A 101 -7.14 9.23 16.14
CA HIS A 101 -6.94 9.45 17.57
C HIS A 101 -6.59 8.15 18.33
N ILE A 102 -7.23 7.03 17.98
CA ILE A 102 -6.89 5.72 18.54
C ILE A 102 -5.46 5.32 18.17
N MET A 103 -5.07 5.50 16.91
CA MET A 103 -3.71 5.18 16.43
C MET A 103 -2.67 6.07 17.12
N GLU A 104 -2.91 7.38 17.27
CA GLU A 104 -2.03 8.33 17.95
C GLU A 104 -1.77 7.95 19.42
N ASN A 105 -2.75 7.31 20.07
CA ASN A 105 -2.65 6.82 21.45
C ASN A 105 -2.17 5.36 21.56
N THR A 106 -1.66 4.77 20.47
CA THR A 106 -1.15 3.39 20.43
C THR A 106 0.36 3.43 20.23
N PRO A 107 1.18 3.03 21.22
CA PRO A 107 2.64 3.20 21.17
C PRO A 107 3.35 2.34 20.12
N GLU A 108 2.70 1.29 19.60
CA GLU A 108 3.24 0.37 18.63
C GLU A 108 3.24 0.92 17.18
N VAL A 109 2.58 2.06 16.93
CA VAL A 109 2.45 2.65 15.60
C VAL A 109 2.95 4.08 15.54
N CYS A 110 3.39 4.49 14.37
CA CYS A 110 3.90 5.83 14.08
C CYS A 110 3.51 6.27 12.66
N LEU A 111 3.84 7.51 12.29
CA LEU A 111 3.62 8.06 10.95
C LEU A 111 2.17 7.92 10.47
N ILE A 112 1.24 8.37 11.32
CA ILE A 112 -0.20 8.26 11.09
C ILE A 112 -0.63 9.34 10.10
N THR A 113 -1.42 8.95 9.10
CA THR A 113 -1.96 9.87 8.08
C THR A 113 -3.26 9.33 7.51
N THR A 114 -3.94 10.14 6.72
CA THR A 114 -5.13 9.75 5.96
C THR A 114 -4.83 9.80 4.46
N ASP A 115 -5.62 9.11 3.65
CA ASP A 115 -5.52 9.15 2.18
C ASP A 115 -6.32 10.30 1.56
N TRP A 116 -7.15 10.98 2.35
CA TRP A 116 -7.78 12.22 1.95
C TRP A 116 -6.84 13.39 2.29
N GLU A 117 -6.65 14.27 1.32
CA GLU A 117 -5.92 15.51 1.52
C GLU A 117 -6.74 16.48 2.39
N PRO A 118 -6.10 17.45 3.07
CA PRO A 118 -6.83 18.50 3.78
C PRO A 118 -7.80 19.23 2.85
N GLN A 119 -8.94 19.63 3.40
CA GLN A 119 -9.91 20.42 2.65
C GLN A 119 -9.27 21.72 2.18
N VAL A 120 -9.60 22.14 0.98
CA VAL A 120 -9.12 23.37 0.38
C VAL A 120 -10.26 24.38 0.26
N PRO A 121 -10.00 25.68 0.42
CA PRO A 121 -11.01 26.71 0.20
C PRO A 121 -11.27 26.84 -1.31
N VAL A 122 -12.51 26.63 -1.71
CA VAL A 122 -12.98 26.77 -3.09
C VAL A 122 -13.95 27.95 -3.17
N LEU A 123 -13.65 28.89 -4.06
CA LEU A 123 -14.57 29.98 -4.38
C LEU A 123 -15.70 29.43 -5.25
N THR A 124 -16.88 29.36 -4.69
CA THR A 124 -18.08 28.89 -5.39
C THR A 124 -18.92 30.08 -5.81
N ILE A 125 -19.21 30.19 -7.11
CA ILE A 125 -20.02 31.25 -7.68
C ILE A 125 -21.41 30.68 -7.93
N GLU A 126 -22.41 31.26 -7.29
CA GLU A 126 -23.81 30.91 -7.54
C GLU A 126 -24.27 31.60 -8.82
N TYR A 127 -24.17 30.89 -9.93
CA TYR A 127 -24.42 31.39 -11.28
C TYR A 127 -25.90 31.60 -11.55
N ASP A 128 -26.28 32.85 -11.90
CA ASP A 128 -27.64 33.18 -12.34
C ASP A 128 -27.79 32.96 -13.84
N GLN A 129 -28.25 31.78 -14.21
CA GLN A 129 -28.38 31.39 -15.61
C GLN A 129 -29.40 32.27 -16.40
N PRO A 130 -30.58 32.66 -15.85
CA PRO A 130 -31.50 33.57 -16.52
C PRO A 130 -30.87 34.94 -16.83
N ALA A 131 -30.22 35.56 -15.84
CA ALA A 131 -29.56 36.85 -16.00
C ALA A 131 -28.41 36.76 -17.07
N ALA A 132 -27.59 35.74 -17.02
CA ALA A 132 -26.51 35.54 -17.98
C ALA A 132 -27.03 35.34 -19.41
N ARG A 133 -28.10 34.55 -19.59
CA ARG A 133 -28.72 34.33 -20.91
C ARG A 133 -29.33 35.63 -21.49
N ALA A 134 -29.95 36.46 -20.64
CA ALA A 134 -30.48 37.75 -21.07
C ALA A 134 -29.37 38.67 -21.62
N LEU A 135 -28.14 38.52 -21.12
CA LEU A 135 -26.95 39.25 -21.58
C LEU A 135 -26.19 38.56 -22.69
N GLY A 136 -26.66 37.40 -23.21
CA GLY A 136 -26.02 36.64 -24.26
C GLY A 136 -24.77 35.87 -23.80
N LEU A 137 -24.60 35.68 -22.47
CA LEU A 137 -23.43 35.00 -21.90
C LEU A 137 -23.72 33.53 -21.65
N SER A 138 -22.76 32.69 -22.01
CA SER A 138 -22.75 31.28 -21.72
C SER A 138 -21.98 30.95 -20.44
N ARG A 139 -22.17 29.75 -19.90
CA ARG A 139 -21.39 29.27 -18.78
C ARG A 139 -19.88 29.14 -19.12
N SER A 140 -19.59 28.84 -20.40
CA SER A 140 -18.22 28.76 -20.91
C SER A 140 -17.52 30.13 -20.88
N ASP A 141 -18.24 31.21 -21.20
CA ASP A 141 -17.71 32.57 -21.17
C ASP A 141 -17.32 32.98 -19.76
N VAL A 142 -18.18 32.68 -18.79
CA VAL A 142 -17.90 32.90 -17.35
C VAL A 142 -16.68 32.11 -16.91
N SER A 143 -16.59 30.83 -17.25
CA SER A 143 -15.46 29.99 -16.87
C SER A 143 -14.15 30.47 -17.49
N LEU A 144 -14.18 30.89 -18.76
CA LEU A 144 -13.01 31.40 -19.47
C LEU A 144 -12.52 32.73 -18.87
N SER A 145 -13.46 33.64 -18.60
CA SER A 145 -13.15 34.94 -17.98
C SER A 145 -12.57 34.78 -16.56
N LEU A 146 -13.12 33.86 -15.77
CA LEU A 146 -12.58 33.53 -14.43
C LEU A 146 -11.20 32.90 -14.52
N LEU A 147 -10.98 31.99 -15.47
CA LEU A 147 -9.66 31.37 -15.67
C LEU A 147 -8.60 32.41 -16.01
N THR A 148 -8.92 33.38 -16.88
CA THR A 148 -8.01 34.47 -17.24
C THR A 148 -7.76 35.43 -16.07
N ALA A 149 -8.78 35.69 -15.23
CA ALA A 149 -8.67 36.57 -14.07
C ALA A 149 -7.85 35.96 -12.91
N THR A 150 -7.83 34.61 -12.79
CA THR A 150 -7.14 33.91 -11.68
C THR A 150 -5.83 33.27 -12.12
N GLY A 151 -5.90 32.07 -12.68
CA GLY A 151 -4.73 31.27 -13.05
C GLY A 151 -4.06 31.67 -14.37
N GLY A 152 -4.83 32.21 -15.29
CA GLY A 152 -4.44 32.50 -16.66
C GLY A 152 -4.60 31.30 -17.59
N ILE A 153 -4.68 31.57 -18.89
CA ILE A 153 -4.76 30.56 -19.95
C ILE A 153 -3.34 30.31 -20.48
N PRO A 154 -2.86 29.06 -20.52
CA PRO A 154 -1.56 28.76 -21.14
C PRO A 154 -1.67 28.95 -22.67
N ILE A 155 -0.90 29.89 -23.20
CA ILE A 155 -0.89 30.24 -24.62
C ILE A 155 0.35 29.74 -25.36
N GLY A 156 1.37 29.29 -24.61
CA GLY A 156 2.61 28.79 -25.18
C GLY A 156 3.61 28.35 -24.13
N SER A 157 4.80 28.03 -24.58
CA SER A 157 5.92 27.68 -23.71
C SER A 157 7.21 28.31 -24.22
N PHE A 158 8.00 28.81 -23.31
CA PHE A 158 9.34 29.34 -23.55
C PHE A 158 10.39 28.43 -22.91
N TYR A 159 11.45 28.13 -23.63
CA TYR A 159 12.54 27.28 -23.16
C TYR A 159 13.78 28.11 -22.86
N GLU A 160 14.29 27.96 -21.65
CA GLU A 160 15.53 28.53 -21.22
C GLU A 160 16.49 27.40 -20.82
N GLY A 161 17.37 27.04 -21.73
CA GLY A 161 18.19 25.84 -21.59
C GLY A 161 17.32 24.58 -21.51
N ILE A 162 17.37 23.89 -20.36
CA ILE A 162 16.57 22.68 -20.07
C ILE A 162 15.24 23.00 -19.38
N HIS A 163 15.01 24.24 -18.97
CA HIS A 163 13.81 24.65 -18.27
C HIS A 163 12.72 25.07 -19.25
N LYS A 164 11.54 24.48 -19.08
CA LYS A 164 10.33 24.83 -19.81
C LYS A 164 9.47 25.75 -18.94
N ASN A 165 9.31 27.00 -19.36
CA ASN A 165 8.46 27.99 -18.73
C ASN A 165 7.19 28.19 -19.53
N ASN A 166 6.03 28.02 -18.91
CA ASN A 166 4.75 28.24 -19.60
C ASN A 166 4.42 29.73 -19.64
N ILE A 167 3.90 30.18 -20.77
CA ILE A 167 3.41 31.53 -20.97
C ILE A 167 1.90 31.55 -20.71
N TYR A 168 1.46 32.40 -19.78
CA TYR A 168 0.05 32.53 -19.41
C TYR A 168 -0.52 33.88 -19.80
N LEU A 169 -1.68 33.87 -20.44
CA LEU A 169 -2.49 35.06 -20.66
C LEU A 169 -3.35 35.29 -19.43
N LYS A 170 -3.21 36.47 -18.78
CA LYS A 170 -4.01 36.87 -17.63
C LYS A 170 -4.71 38.20 -17.88
N CYS A 171 -5.95 38.32 -17.40
CA CYS A 171 -6.63 39.61 -17.28
C CYS A 171 -6.17 40.29 -15.97
N LEU A 172 -5.85 41.56 -16.09
CA LEU A 172 -5.47 42.43 -14.99
C LEU A 172 -6.55 43.51 -14.81
N ASP A 173 -6.52 44.19 -13.68
CA ASP A 173 -7.38 45.35 -13.46
C ASP A 173 -6.95 46.56 -14.35
N GLY A 174 -7.73 47.65 -14.30
CA GLY A 174 -7.43 48.84 -15.08
C GLY A 174 -6.10 49.55 -14.70
N GLN A 175 -5.44 49.07 -13.62
CA GLN A 175 -4.13 49.57 -13.17
C GLN A 175 -2.99 48.58 -13.46
N GLY A 176 -3.29 47.46 -14.14
CA GLY A 176 -2.30 46.43 -14.44
C GLY A 176 -1.97 45.51 -13.25
N LYS A 177 -2.81 45.45 -12.22
CA LYS A 177 -2.66 44.57 -11.06
C LYS A 177 -3.55 43.37 -11.15
N PRO A 178 -3.22 42.26 -10.45
CA PRO A 178 -4.14 41.12 -10.31
C PRO A 178 -5.49 41.56 -9.73
N ILE A 179 -6.57 40.96 -10.25
CA ILE A 179 -7.92 41.23 -9.81
C ILE A 179 -8.11 40.66 -8.40
N GLU A 180 -8.31 41.54 -7.40
CA GLU A 180 -8.52 41.14 -6.00
C GLU A 180 -9.99 40.77 -5.72
N ASP A 181 -10.97 41.50 -6.28
CA ASP A 181 -12.39 41.20 -6.15
C ASP A 181 -12.91 40.52 -7.42
N LEU A 182 -13.10 39.21 -7.34
CA LEU A 182 -13.63 38.42 -8.44
C LEU A 182 -15.01 38.86 -8.91
N GLY A 183 -15.82 39.48 -8.06
CA GLY A 183 -17.13 40.01 -8.43
C GLY A 183 -17.05 41.14 -9.48
N ASN A 184 -15.94 41.85 -9.54
CA ASN A 184 -15.72 42.93 -10.50
C ASN A 184 -15.04 42.42 -11.80
N THR A 185 -14.71 41.11 -11.88
CA THR A 185 -14.14 40.50 -13.10
C THR A 185 -15.11 40.74 -14.27
N GLN A 186 -14.59 41.27 -15.36
CA GLN A 186 -15.35 41.43 -16.58
C GLN A 186 -15.49 40.09 -17.29
N VAL A 187 -16.72 39.69 -17.53
CA VAL A 187 -17.05 38.49 -18.31
C VAL A 187 -17.32 38.91 -19.73
N PHE A 188 -16.57 38.34 -20.66
CA PHE A 188 -16.69 38.63 -22.08
C PHE A 188 -17.44 37.49 -22.77
N SER A 189 -18.34 37.86 -23.72
CA SER A 189 -18.94 36.89 -24.61
C SER A 189 -17.92 36.43 -25.65
N THR A 190 -17.77 35.12 -25.85
CA THR A 190 -16.94 34.57 -26.95
C THR A 190 -17.64 34.65 -28.30
N LEU A 191 -18.96 34.84 -28.30
CA LEU A 191 -19.75 35.02 -29.50
C LEU A 191 -20.20 36.49 -29.62
N PRO A 192 -20.13 37.09 -30.79
CA PRO A 192 -20.65 38.44 -31.01
C PRO A 192 -22.11 38.53 -30.60
N SER A 193 -22.46 39.55 -29.77
CA SER A 193 -23.81 39.80 -29.33
C SER A 193 -24.34 41.01 -30.08
N LEU A 194 -25.54 40.87 -30.69
CA LEU A 194 -26.21 41.99 -31.32
C LEU A 194 -26.77 43.01 -30.35
N ASN A 195 -26.83 42.69 -29.06
CA ASN A 195 -27.37 43.56 -28.05
C ASN A 195 -26.63 44.90 -27.91
N GLY A 196 -25.31 44.90 -28.13
CA GLY A 196 -24.50 46.11 -28.16
C GLY A 196 -24.83 47.06 -29.33
N LEU A 197 -25.28 46.50 -30.46
CA LEU A 197 -25.70 47.27 -31.63
C LEU A 197 -27.08 47.96 -31.43
N LEU A 198 -27.86 47.54 -30.44
CA LEU A 198 -29.14 48.15 -30.11
C LEU A 198 -28.99 49.46 -29.29
N ASN A 199 -27.77 49.85 -28.99
CA ASN A 199 -27.49 51.13 -28.35
C ASN A 199 -27.76 52.25 -29.39
N GLU A 200 -28.54 53.25 -28.99
CA GLU A 200 -28.99 54.33 -29.83
C GLU A 200 -27.85 55.13 -30.49
N GLU A 201 -26.76 55.39 -29.72
CA GLU A 201 -25.54 56.04 -30.22
C GLU A 201 -24.83 55.23 -31.33
N ILE A 202 -24.69 53.93 -31.12
CA ILE A 202 -24.05 53.05 -32.06
C ILE A 202 -24.90 52.90 -33.35
N MET A 203 -26.20 52.79 -33.18
CA MET A 203 -27.14 52.78 -34.33
C MET A 203 -27.09 54.08 -35.13
N VAL A 204 -26.95 55.24 -34.52
CA VAL A 204 -26.80 56.53 -35.20
C VAL A 204 -25.46 56.58 -35.96
N LYS A 205 -24.34 56.18 -35.33
CA LYS A 205 -23.03 56.10 -35.97
C LYS A 205 -22.98 55.06 -37.12
N LEU A 206 -23.66 53.94 -36.95
CA LEU A 206 -23.79 52.93 -37.97
C LEU A 206 -24.54 53.43 -39.20
N LYS A 207 -25.66 54.13 -38.99
CA LYS A 207 -26.46 54.78 -40.06
C LYS A 207 -25.70 55.92 -40.73
N ALA A 208 -24.89 56.63 -39.98
CA ALA A 208 -24.05 57.71 -40.52
C ALA A 208 -22.77 57.22 -41.19
N GLY A 209 -22.44 55.95 -41.11
CA GLY A 209 -21.20 55.38 -41.69
C GLY A 209 -19.94 55.84 -40.97
N THR A 210 -20.05 56.36 -39.76
CA THR A 210 -18.92 56.92 -38.98
C THR A 210 -18.43 55.99 -37.89
N LEU A 211 -18.99 54.74 -37.79
CA LEU A 211 -18.58 53.74 -36.84
C LEU A 211 -17.19 53.16 -37.19
N SER A 212 -16.25 53.28 -36.30
CA SER A 212 -14.91 52.61 -36.47
C SER A 212 -14.99 51.13 -36.34
N LYS A 213 -13.99 50.39 -36.84
CA LYS A 213 -13.92 48.93 -36.67
C LYS A 213 -13.74 48.53 -35.21
N GLU A 214 -12.98 49.33 -34.48
CA GLU A 214 -12.71 49.15 -33.04
C GLU A 214 -14.01 49.30 -32.24
N GLU A 215 -14.75 50.37 -32.45
CA GLU A 215 -16.05 50.64 -31.80
C GLU A 215 -17.10 49.55 -32.15
N LEU A 216 -17.08 49.04 -33.38
CA LEU A 216 -17.93 47.93 -33.81
C LEU A 216 -17.58 46.64 -33.03
N ILE A 217 -16.31 46.31 -32.94
CA ILE A 217 -15.84 45.11 -32.22
C ILE A 217 -16.18 45.27 -30.71
N GLU A 218 -15.92 46.41 -30.12
CA GLU A 218 -16.23 46.69 -28.71
C GLU A 218 -17.74 46.60 -28.41
N SER A 219 -18.59 47.06 -29.33
CA SER A 219 -20.02 46.94 -29.18
C SER A 219 -20.55 45.52 -29.36
N LEU A 220 -19.92 44.72 -30.23
CA LEU A 220 -20.26 43.29 -30.41
C LEU A 220 -19.76 42.39 -29.30
N MET A 221 -18.65 42.76 -28.66
CA MET A 221 -18.06 42.04 -27.55
C MET A 221 -18.48 42.66 -26.22
N GLY A 222 -19.74 42.49 -25.86
CA GLY A 222 -20.28 42.97 -24.59
C GLY A 222 -19.48 42.39 -23.40
N SER A 223 -19.11 43.23 -22.43
CA SER A 223 -18.53 42.81 -21.16
C SER A 223 -19.49 43.11 -20.03
N THR A 224 -19.55 42.26 -19.03
CA THR A 224 -20.46 42.41 -17.88
C THR A 224 -19.70 41.97 -16.61
N PRO A 225 -19.78 42.79 -15.54
CA PRO A 225 -19.20 42.36 -14.26
C PRO A 225 -19.87 41.09 -13.75
N LEU A 226 -19.08 40.17 -13.22
CA LEU A 226 -19.52 38.87 -12.68
C LEU A 226 -20.65 39.03 -11.65
N LYS A 227 -20.64 40.09 -10.85
CA LYS A 227 -21.70 40.43 -9.88
C LYS A 227 -23.09 40.50 -10.48
N GLN A 228 -23.23 40.87 -11.75
CA GLN A 228 -24.55 41.01 -12.40
C GLN A 228 -25.12 39.65 -12.85
N ILE A 229 -24.30 38.63 -12.95
CA ILE A 229 -24.69 37.30 -13.39
C ILE A 229 -24.48 36.24 -12.31
N SER A 230 -24.21 36.66 -11.08
CA SER A 230 -24.06 35.79 -9.91
C SER A 230 -25.00 36.25 -8.78
N LYS A 231 -25.56 35.30 -8.07
CA LYS A 231 -26.38 35.55 -6.85
C LYS A 231 -25.51 35.71 -5.61
N GLY A 232 -24.30 35.21 -5.64
CA GLY A 232 -23.34 35.27 -4.55
C GLY A 232 -22.02 34.61 -4.93
N ILE A 233 -20.98 34.96 -4.18
CA ILE A 233 -19.64 34.32 -4.24
C ILE A 233 -19.34 33.91 -2.81
N ASP A 234 -19.28 32.59 -2.57
CA ASP A 234 -19.03 31.99 -1.26
C ASP A 234 -17.73 31.20 -1.28
N VAL A 235 -17.04 31.21 -0.14
CA VAL A 235 -15.91 30.30 0.09
C VAL A 235 -16.44 29.06 0.77
N ARG A 236 -16.27 27.91 0.13
CA ARG A 236 -16.60 26.59 0.69
C ARG A 236 -15.35 25.75 0.83
N TRP A 237 -15.28 24.99 1.91
CA TRP A 237 -14.23 24.02 2.11
C TRP A 237 -14.64 22.71 1.44
N GLU A 238 -13.86 22.25 0.52
CA GLU A 238 -14.14 21.03 -0.25
C GLU A 238 -12.95 20.08 -0.22
N ASP A 239 -13.24 18.80 -0.30
CA ASP A 239 -12.22 17.77 -0.42
C ASP A 239 -11.66 17.77 -1.86
N PRO A 240 -10.36 18.02 -2.06
CA PRO A 240 -9.78 18.10 -3.41
C PRO A 240 -9.84 16.75 -4.15
N VAL A 241 -9.78 15.66 -3.40
CA VAL A 241 -9.85 14.29 -3.92
C VAL A 241 -10.74 13.46 -3.00
N VAL A 242 -11.72 12.77 -3.58
CA VAL A 242 -12.59 11.83 -2.86
C VAL A 242 -12.31 10.41 -3.36
N PRO A 243 -11.48 9.63 -2.66
CA PRO A 243 -11.17 8.27 -3.03
C PRO A 243 -12.42 7.37 -3.04
N ARG A 244 -12.42 6.41 -3.95
CA ARG A 244 -13.47 5.38 -4.04
C ARG A 244 -12.84 3.99 -4.12
N TYR A 245 -13.50 3.04 -3.48
CA TYR A 245 -13.15 1.63 -3.54
C TYR A 245 -14.39 0.84 -3.98
N ASN A 246 -14.28 0.10 -5.07
CA ASN A 246 -15.42 -0.62 -5.67
C ASN A 246 -16.68 0.25 -5.86
N GLY A 247 -16.49 1.51 -6.30
CA GLY A 247 -17.57 2.46 -6.53
C GLY A 247 -18.10 3.20 -5.30
N GLN A 248 -17.83 2.73 -4.09
CA GLN A 248 -18.20 3.39 -2.83
C GLN A 248 -17.14 4.40 -2.40
N ARG A 249 -17.55 5.49 -1.77
CA ARG A 249 -16.61 6.43 -1.15
C ARG A 249 -15.84 5.72 -0.03
N SER A 250 -14.55 5.98 0.05
CA SER A 250 -13.71 5.36 1.06
C SER A 250 -12.71 6.35 1.64
N GLN A 251 -12.45 6.24 2.94
CA GLN A 251 -11.37 6.96 3.60
C GLN A 251 -10.51 5.98 4.36
N ARG A 252 -9.18 6.09 4.19
CA ARG A 252 -8.20 5.23 4.88
C ARG A 252 -7.44 6.03 5.92
N VAL A 253 -7.28 5.43 7.08
CA VAL A 253 -6.30 5.86 8.06
C VAL A 253 -5.13 4.89 7.99
N GLN A 254 -3.95 5.43 7.82
CA GLN A 254 -2.74 4.69 7.47
C GLN A 254 -1.67 4.95 8.51
N CYS A 255 -0.92 3.93 8.89
CA CYS A 255 0.22 4.06 9.80
C CYS A 255 1.33 3.05 9.48
N SER A 256 2.46 3.25 10.11
CA SER A 256 3.60 2.32 10.06
C SER A 256 3.86 1.79 11.47
N PRO A 257 4.39 0.56 11.63
CA PRO A 257 4.86 0.10 12.93
C PRO A 257 6.08 0.91 13.37
N VAL A 258 6.27 1.07 14.66
CA VAL A 258 7.49 1.63 15.22
C VAL A 258 8.68 0.71 14.87
N PRO A 259 9.89 1.25 14.62
CA PRO A 259 11.08 0.44 14.37
C PRO A 259 11.26 -0.67 15.38
N GLY A 260 11.48 -1.91 14.91
CA GLY A 260 11.64 -3.10 15.77
C GLY A 260 10.33 -3.81 16.18
N VAL A 261 9.16 -3.20 15.92
CA VAL A 261 7.86 -3.85 16.13
C VAL A 261 7.40 -4.54 14.85
N GLU A 262 6.95 -5.78 14.98
CA GLU A 262 6.39 -6.53 13.85
C GLU A 262 5.04 -5.93 13.39
N THR A 263 4.84 -5.81 12.08
CA THR A 263 3.64 -5.18 11.50
C THR A 263 2.34 -5.79 12.01
N GLU A 264 2.26 -7.12 12.10
CA GLU A 264 1.04 -7.79 12.54
C GLU A 264 0.76 -7.55 14.02
N LYS A 265 1.79 -7.50 14.87
CA LYS A 265 1.65 -7.15 16.29
C LYS A 265 1.13 -5.72 16.45
N ALA A 266 1.71 -4.77 15.72
CA ALA A 266 1.27 -3.38 15.72
C ALA A 266 -0.18 -3.24 15.20
N ARG A 267 -0.52 -3.98 14.13
CA ARG A 267 -1.89 -4.00 13.60
C ARG A 267 -2.90 -4.52 14.61
N LEU A 268 -2.59 -5.62 15.31
CA LEU A 268 -3.48 -6.20 16.32
C LEU A 268 -3.73 -5.25 17.48
N ALA A 269 -2.70 -4.53 17.95
CA ALA A 269 -2.83 -3.54 19.02
C ALA A 269 -3.79 -2.39 18.64
N VAL A 270 -3.81 -2.00 17.35
CA VAL A 270 -4.74 -1.00 16.83
C VAL A 270 -6.12 -1.60 16.56
N ALA A 271 -6.18 -2.83 16.02
CA ALA A 271 -7.41 -3.47 15.59
C ALA A 271 -8.38 -3.70 16.76
N GLU A 272 -7.88 -4.12 17.93
CA GLU A 272 -8.70 -4.35 19.12
C GLU A 272 -9.55 -3.14 19.49
N LYS A 273 -8.99 -1.93 19.34
CA LYS A 273 -9.68 -0.67 19.64
C LYS A 273 -10.53 -0.17 18.48
N LEU A 274 -10.04 -0.31 17.23
CA LEU A 274 -10.74 0.19 16.05
C LEU A 274 -12.01 -0.61 15.72
N GLU A 275 -12.00 -1.92 15.95
CA GLU A 275 -13.16 -2.78 15.72
C GLU A 275 -14.28 -2.57 16.74
N GLN A 276 -14.00 -1.84 17.85
CA GLN A 276 -15.00 -1.44 18.84
C GLN A 276 -15.73 -0.13 18.45
N ILE A 277 -15.30 0.57 17.40
CA ILE A 277 -15.99 1.75 16.92
C ILE A 277 -17.38 1.35 16.38
N GLU A 278 -18.44 1.97 16.93
CA GLU A 278 -19.78 1.78 16.41
C GLU A 278 -19.92 2.40 15.01
N LEU A 279 -20.16 1.54 14.02
CA LEU A 279 -20.34 1.94 12.63
C LEU A 279 -21.82 2.17 12.36
N PRO A 280 -22.23 3.35 11.82
CA PRO A 280 -23.60 3.58 11.38
C PRO A 280 -24.03 2.58 10.28
N ALA A 281 -25.33 2.40 10.10
CA ALA A 281 -25.86 1.56 9.03
C ALA A 281 -25.36 2.00 7.64
N GLY A 282 -24.87 1.06 6.84
CA GLY A 282 -24.30 1.33 5.52
C GLY A 282 -22.82 1.70 5.51
N TYR A 283 -22.17 1.69 6.68
CA TYR A 283 -20.71 1.87 6.80
C TYR A 283 -20.02 0.55 7.16
N SER A 284 -18.81 0.39 6.69
CA SER A 284 -18.00 -0.80 7.00
C SER A 284 -16.52 -0.44 7.15
N LEU A 285 -15.84 -1.17 8.03
CA LEU A 285 -14.39 -1.13 8.22
C LEU A 285 -13.75 -2.34 7.50
N GLN A 286 -12.73 -2.09 6.71
CA GLN A 286 -11.95 -3.13 6.05
C GLN A 286 -10.46 -2.87 6.27
N TRP A 287 -9.72 -3.92 6.60
CA TRP A 287 -8.27 -3.85 6.68
C TRP A 287 -7.65 -3.96 5.30
N GLN A 288 -6.77 -3.01 4.99
CA GLN A 288 -5.97 -2.97 3.77
C GLN A 288 -4.48 -3.13 4.11
N GLY A 289 -3.59 -2.69 3.23
CA GLY A 289 -2.15 -2.80 3.46
C GLY A 289 -1.65 -4.24 3.38
N GLU A 290 -0.78 -4.63 4.33
CA GLU A 290 -0.20 -5.98 4.38
C GLU A 290 -1.24 -7.05 4.73
N LYS A 291 -2.22 -6.72 5.58
CA LYS A 291 -3.28 -7.65 5.96
C LYS A 291 -4.08 -8.12 4.75
N ASN A 292 -4.56 -7.21 3.91
CA ASN A 292 -5.30 -7.56 2.70
C ASN A 292 -4.43 -8.37 1.71
N ALA A 293 -3.16 -7.97 1.52
CA ALA A 293 -2.24 -8.70 0.66
C ALA A 293 -2.00 -10.13 1.17
N SER A 294 -1.82 -10.30 2.48
CA SER A 294 -1.70 -11.59 3.14
C SER A 294 -2.96 -12.44 2.96
N ASP A 295 -4.15 -11.89 3.23
CA ASP A 295 -5.43 -12.61 3.11
C ASP A 295 -5.70 -13.04 1.66
N GLN A 296 -5.40 -12.21 0.67
CA GLN A 296 -5.49 -12.58 -0.74
C GLN A 296 -4.53 -13.72 -1.10
N SER A 297 -3.27 -13.61 -0.65
CA SER A 297 -2.26 -14.64 -0.88
C SER A 297 -2.65 -15.97 -0.24
N MET A 298 -3.19 -15.93 0.99
CA MET A 298 -3.73 -17.09 1.69
C MET A 298 -4.88 -17.74 0.93
N LYS A 299 -5.81 -16.92 0.43
CA LYS A 299 -6.95 -17.42 -0.37
C LYS A 299 -6.49 -18.17 -1.63
N TYR A 300 -5.49 -17.64 -2.34
CA TYR A 300 -4.92 -18.31 -3.52
C TYR A 300 -4.15 -19.58 -3.14
N LEU A 301 -3.39 -19.54 -2.06
CA LEU A 301 -2.65 -20.71 -1.57
C LEU A 301 -3.60 -21.83 -1.21
N PHE A 302 -4.61 -21.60 -0.38
CA PHE A 302 -5.56 -22.63 0.03
C PHE A 302 -6.46 -23.12 -1.10
N LYS A 303 -6.71 -22.31 -2.13
CA LYS A 303 -7.43 -22.76 -3.33
C LYS A 303 -6.69 -23.88 -4.08
N ASN A 304 -5.37 -23.77 -4.17
CA ASN A 304 -4.55 -24.72 -4.94
C ASN A 304 -3.95 -25.85 -4.09
N PHE A 305 -3.92 -25.69 -2.77
CA PHE A 305 -3.33 -26.64 -1.84
C PHE A 305 -3.93 -28.06 -1.88
N PRO A 306 -5.28 -28.25 -1.96
CA PRO A 306 -5.86 -29.58 -2.05
C PRO A 306 -5.38 -30.38 -3.27
N LEU A 307 -5.23 -29.71 -4.42
CA LEU A 307 -4.72 -30.35 -5.64
C LEU A 307 -3.27 -30.84 -5.45
N ALA A 308 -2.45 -30.01 -4.82
CA ALA A 308 -1.04 -30.37 -4.53
C ALA A 308 -0.95 -31.60 -3.60
N ILE A 309 -1.80 -31.67 -2.56
CA ILE A 309 -1.88 -32.83 -1.65
C ILE A 309 -2.29 -34.09 -2.41
N ILE A 310 -3.33 -34.02 -3.24
CA ILE A 310 -3.82 -35.16 -4.03
C ILE A 310 -2.72 -35.68 -4.94
N LEU A 311 -2.04 -34.79 -5.66
CA LEU A 311 -0.92 -35.18 -6.53
C LEU A 311 0.22 -35.81 -5.74
N MET A 312 0.57 -35.26 -4.58
CA MET A 312 1.60 -35.80 -3.70
C MET A 312 1.25 -37.21 -3.19
N ILE A 313 0.01 -37.41 -2.76
CA ILE A 313 -0.48 -38.74 -2.35
C ILE A 313 -0.40 -39.71 -3.52
N ALA A 314 -0.85 -39.33 -4.71
CA ALA A 314 -0.82 -40.18 -5.90
C ALA A 314 0.64 -40.59 -6.25
N ILE A 315 1.59 -39.64 -6.23
CA ILE A 315 2.99 -39.93 -6.49
C ILE A 315 3.57 -40.88 -5.44
N LEU A 316 3.25 -40.71 -4.16
CA LEU A 316 3.73 -41.59 -3.09
C LEU A 316 3.17 -42.99 -3.20
N ILE A 317 1.88 -43.16 -3.57
CA ILE A 317 1.26 -44.47 -3.81
C ILE A 317 1.93 -45.14 -5.01
N MET A 318 2.21 -44.42 -6.10
CA MET A 318 2.91 -44.96 -7.26
C MET A 318 4.36 -45.39 -6.92
N LEU A 319 5.02 -44.60 -6.07
CA LEU A 319 6.40 -44.89 -5.66
C LEU A 319 6.51 -46.17 -4.82
N PHE A 320 5.69 -46.27 -3.80
CA PHE A 320 5.74 -47.39 -2.84
C PHE A 320 4.90 -48.61 -3.23
N LYS A 321 4.00 -48.46 -4.23
CA LYS A 321 3.01 -49.50 -4.63
C LYS A 321 2.19 -50.06 -3.45
N ASP A 322 2.00 -49.23 -2.44
CA ASP A 322 1.30 -49.52 -1.18
C ASP A 322 0.65 -48.23 -0.69
N TYR A 323 -0.51 -48.33 -0.04
CA TYR A 323 -1.21 -47.19 0.57
C TYR A 323 -0.85 -46.97 2.04
N ARG A 324 -0.33 -47.98 2.74
CA ARG A 324 0.05 -47.93 4.16
C ARG A 324 1.28 -47.03 4.38
N LYS A 325 2.30 -47.18 3.53
CA LYS A 325 3.55 -46.43 3.63
C LYS A 325 3.37 -44.91 3.46
N PRO A 326 2.63 -44.42 2.46
CA PRO A 326 2.27 -43.00 2.38
C PRO A 326 1.47 -42.54 3.59
N ALA A 327 0.52 -43.34 4.09
CA ALA A 327 -0.26 -42.96 5.26
C ALA A 327 0.61 -42.70 6.51
N ILE A 328 1.64 -43.54 6.75
CA ILE A 328 2.61 -43.35 7.84
C ILE A 328 3.36 -42.05 7.69
N ILE A 329 3.83 -41.72 6.47
CA ILE A 329 4.52 -40.46 6.20
C ILE A 329 3.61 -39.26 6.48
N PHE A 330 2.35 -39.31 6.03
CA PHE A 330 1.40 -38.24 6.31
C PHE A 330 1.06 -38.08 7.78
N CYS A 331 1.01 -39.16 8.56
CA CYS A 331 0.79 -39.11 10.00
C CYS A 331 1.93 -38.40 10.76
N SER A 332 3.12 -38.25 10.17
CA SER A 332 4.21 -37.48 10.77
C SER A 332 4.06 -35.96 10.64
N ILE A 333 3.25 -35.46 9.68
CA ILE A 333 3.09 -34.03 9.43
C ILE A 333 2.53 -33.26 10.64
N PRO A 334 1.47 -33.69 11.35
CA PRO A 334 0.97 -32.98 12.51
C PRO A 334 2.02 -32.78 13.62
N MET A 335 2.95 -33.71 13.76
CA MET A 335 4.02 -33.62 14.77
C MET A 335 5.00 -32.46 14.51
N VAL A 336 5.13 -32.05 13.25
CA VAL A 336 5.98 -30.90 12.87
C VAL A 336 5.43 -29.58 13.43
N PHE A 337 4.11 -29.43 13.47
CA PHE A 337 3.47 -28.23 14.02
C PHE A 337 3.82 -27.99 15.49
N VAL A 338 4.05 -29.04 16.26
CA VAL A 338 4.50 -28.90 17.67
C VAL A 338 5.81 -28.11 17.73
N GLY A 339 6.78 -28.46 16.87
CA GLY A 339 8.06 -27.74 16.80
C GLY A 339 7.90 -26.30 16.33
N VAL A 340 7.05 -26.05 15.37
CA VAL A 340 6.76 -24.70 14.87
C VAL A 340 6.14 -23.85 15.98
N VAL A 341 5.11 -24.33 16.66
CA VAL A 341 4.42 -23.61 17.74
C VAL A 341 5.38 -23.31 18.89
N MET A 342 6.15 -24.30 19.32
CA MET A 342 7.13 -24.12 20.41
C MET A 342 8.16 -23.03 20.08
N THR A 343 8.69 -23.03 18.86
CA THR A 343 9.68 -22.03 18.48
C THR A 343 9.07 -20.65 18.28
N MET A 344 7.86 -20.54 17.76
CA MET A 344 7.13 -19.28 17.69
C MET A 344 6.90 -18.68 19.07
N LEU A 345 6.51 -19.49 20.05
CA LEU A 345 6.32 -19.06 21.44
C LEU A 345 7.64 -18.58 22.07
N VAL A 346 8.75 -19.31 21.87
CA VAL A 346 10.06 -18.95 22.43
C VAL A 346 10.63 -17.69 21.80
N THR A 347 10.44 -17.51 20.47
CA THR A 347 10.97 -16.34 19.74
C THR A 347 10.04 -15.13 19.79
N GLY A 348 8.80 -15.28 20.29
CA GLY A 348 7.80 -14.21 20.32
C GLY A 348 7.36 -13.73 18.94
N LYS A 349 7.63 -14.49 17.88
CA LYS A 349 7.23 -14.16 16.51
C LYS A 349 5.77 -14.52 16.26
N THR A 350 5.08 -13.73 15.43
CA THR A 350 3.69 -14.02 15.07
C THR A 350 3.60 -15.03 13.93
N PHE A 351 2.54 -15.84 13.93
CA PHE A 351 2.26 -16.81 12.87
C PHE A 351 1.58 -16.12 11.68
N ASN A 352 2.38 -15.42 10.89
CA ASN A 352 1.94 -14.64 9.73
C ASN A 352 2.00 -15.47 8.43
N PHE A 353 1.63 -14.86 7.28
CA PHE A 353 1.67 -15.48 5.96
C PHE A 353 3.06 -16.07 5.64
N VAL A 354 4.13 -15.37 5.99
CA VAL A 354 5.51 -15.79 5.70
C VAL A 354 5.88 -17.04 6.52
N ALA A 355 5.41 -17.13 7.77
CA ALA A 355 5.57 -18.31 8.62
C ALA A 355 4.84 -19.54 8.03
N ILE A 356 3.64 -19.34 7.47
CA ILE A 356 2.87 -20.40 6.81
C ILE A 356 3.62 -20.95 5.60
N VAL A 357 4.17 -20.07 4.77
CA VAL A 357 5.00 -20.48 3.62
C VAL A 357 6.22 -21.28 4.09
N GLY A 358 6.87 -20.83 5.18
CA GLY A 358 7.97 -21.59 5.81
C GLY A 358 7.53 -22.97 6.29
N THR A 359 6.38 -23.05 6.94
CA THR A 359 5.81 -24.32 7.42
C THR A 359 5.47 -25.28 6.26
N LEU A 360 4.96 -24.75 5.14
CA LEU A 360 4.70 -25.56 3.94
C LEU A 360 5.99 -26.12 3.32
N GLY A 361 7.03 -25.29 3.23
CA GLY A 361 8.36 -25.76 2.80
C GLY A 361 8.94 -26.83 3.73
N LEU A 362 8.77 -26.66 5.03
CA LEU A 362 9.17 -27.62 6.05
C LEU A 362 8.45 -28.96 5.91
N ILE A 363 7.13 -28.97 5.66
CA ILE A 363 6.37 -30.19 5.42
C ILE A 363 6.99 -31.00 4.27
N GLY A 364 7.39 -30.32 3.17
CA GLY A 364 8.09 -30.96 2.06
C GLY A 364 9.43 -31.60 2.46
N MET A 365 10.21 -30.93 3.31
CA MET A 365 11.48 -31.47 3.82
C MET A 365 11.27 -32.72 4.71
N ILE A 366 10.26 -32.71 5.55
CA ILE A 366 9.94 -33.84 6.44
C ILE A 366 9.41 -35.04 5.63
N ILE A 367 8.56 -34.81 4.64
CA ILE A 367 8.08 -35.85 3.74
C ILE A 367 9.26 -36.50 3.01
N LYS A 368 10.20 -35.69 2.49
CA LYS A 368 11.43 -36.19 1.87
C LYS A 368 12.22 -37.10 2.81
N ASN A 369 12.42 -36.69 4.06
CA ASN A 369 13.12 -37.49 5.07
C ASN A 369 12.35 -38.79 5.37
N GLY A 370 11.02 -38.72 5.46
CA GLY A 370 10.15 -39.89 5.63
C GLY A 370 10.22 -40.88 4.47
N ILE A 371 10.28 -40.39 3.22
CA ILE A 371 10.43 -41.23 2.03
C ILE A 371 11.76 -41.99 2.09
N VAL A 372 12.88 -41.29 2.37
CA VAL A 372 14.21 -41.87 2.42
C VAL A 372 14.32 -42.97 3.51
N LEU A 373 13.74 -42.71 4.68
CA LEU A 373 13.68 -43.66 5.78
C LEU A 373 12.84 -44.89 5.43
N MET A 374 11.65 -44.64 4.85
CA MET A 374 10.72 -45.70 4.45
C MET A 374 11.32 -46.62 3.35
N ASP A 375 12.04 -46.03 2.40
CA ASP A 375 12.74 -46.77 1.33
C ASP A 375 13.82 -47.64 1.91
N GLU A 376 14.62 -47.13 2.85
CA GLU A 376 15.69 -47.91 3.54
C GLU A 376 15.08 -49.09 4.31
N ILE A 377 14.01 -48.89 5.07
CA ILE A 377 13.30 -49.94 5.79
C ILE A 377 12.82 -51.03 4.80
N THR A 378 12.24 -50.61 3.68
CA THR A 378 11.75 -51.53 2.66
C THR A 378 12.88 -52.33 2.01
N LEU A 379 14.03 -51.70 1.75
CA LEU A 379 15.21 -52.30 1.17
C LEU A 379 15.77 -53.37 2.11
N GLN A 380 15.96 -53.07 3.39
CA GLN A 380 16.55 -54.01 4.36
C GLN A 380 15.64 -55.23 4.62
N ILE A 381 14.34 -55.01 4.73
CA ILE A 381 13.35 -56.11 4.83
C ILE A 381 13.37 -56.99 3.54
N GLY A 382 13.50 -56.34 2.37
CA GLY A 382 13.61 -57.05 1.08
C GLY A 382 14.91 -57.88 0.93
N GLN A 383 15.97 -57.53 1.64
CA GLN A 383 17.24 -58.26 1.71
C GLN A 383 17.20 -59.43 2.71
N GLY A 384 16.06 -59.62 3.41
CA GLY A 384 15.88 -60.73 4.36
C GLY A 384 16.30 -60.40 5.78
N THR A 385 16.58 -59.12 6.12
CA THR A 385 16.83 -58.72 7.49
C THR A 385 15.58 -58.86 8.33
N GLU A 386 15.73 -59.32 9.58
CA GLU A 386 14.63 -59.40 10.52
C GLU A 386 13.88 -58.02 10.65
N PRO A 387 12.57 -58.00 10.61
CA PRO A 387 11.80 -56.74 10.55
C PRO A 387 12.11 -55.74 11.68
N VAL A 388 12.31 -56.19 12.92
CA VAL A 388 12.65 -55.35 14.05
C VAL A 388 14.05 -54.74 13.91
N THR A 389 14.99 -55.59 13.55
CA THR A 389 16.41 -55.20 13.32
C THR A 389 16.47 -54.21 12.13
N ALA A 390 15.74 -54.49 11.04
CA ALA A 390 15.69 -53.61 9.87
C ALA A 390 15.15 -52.21 10.23
N LEU A 391 14.18 -52.09 11.12
CA LEU A 391 13.64 -50.79 11.58
C LEU A 391 14.69 -49.98 12.37
N ILE A 392 15.39 -50.65 13.29
CA ILE A 392 16.41 -50.02 14.13
C ILE A 392 17.62 -49.60 13.27
N ASP A 393 18.15 -50.51 12.45
CA ASP A 393 19.32 -50.26 11.61
C ASP A 393 19.05 -49.18 10.55
N SER A 394 17.86 -49.17 9.96
CA SER A 394 17.45 -48.11 9.04
C SER A 394 17.38 -46.74 9.73
N ALA A 395 16.83 -46.67 10.94
CA ALA A 395 16.81 -45.43 11.71
C ALA A 395 18.22 -44.94 12.09
N GLN A 396 19.11 -45.87 12.52
CA GLN A 396 20.49 -45.57 12.84
C GLN A 396 21.31 -45.11 11.63
N SER A 397 21.20 -45.80 10.50
CA SER A 397 21.94 -45.45 9.28
C SER A 397 21.55 -44.07 8.74
N ARG A 398 20.30 -43.67 8.87
CA ARG A 398 19.79 -42.37 8.42
C ARG A 398 19.88 -41.25 9.45
N LEU A 399 20.16 -41.55 10.72
CA LEU A 399 20.27 -40.56 11.77
C LEU A 399 21.32 -39.48 11.45
N ARG A 400 22.56 -39.90 11.14
CA ARG A 400 23.64 -38.95 10.88
C ARG A 400 23.40 -38.06 9.66
N PRO A 401 23.04 -38.55 8.43
CA PRO A 401 22.78 -37.69 7.29
C PRO A 401 21.61 -36.71 7.51
N VAL A 402 20.53 -37.17 8.10
CA VAL A 402 19.34 -36.34 8.35
C VAL A 402 19.63 -35.26 9.37
N MET A 403 20.29 -35.62 10.49
CA MET A 403 20.67 -34.65 11.52
C MET A 403 21.67 -33.61 11.01
N MET A 404 22.66 -34.02 10.21
CA MET A 404 23.60 -33.08 9.61
C MET A 404 22.90 -32.08 8.67
N ALA A 405 21.99 -32.55 7.81
CA ALA A 405 21.22 -31.70 6.93
C ALA A 405 20.31 -30.74 7.71
N ALA A 406 19.67 -31.22 8.78
CA ALA A 406 18.83 -30.38 9.64
C ALA A 406 19.65 -29.30 10.35
N LEU A 407 20.77 -29.66 10.98
CA LEU A 407 21.64 -28.73 11.70
C LEU A 407 22.25 -27.67 10.78
N THR A 408 22.71 -28.04 9.58
CA THR A 408 23.23 -27.05 8.61
C THR A 408 22.15 -26.06 8.19
N THR A 409 20.91 -26.51 7.97
CA THR A 409 19.80 -25.62 7.64
C THR A 409 19.45 -24.71 8.79
N ILE A 410 19.37 -25.22 10.03
CA ILE A 410 19.09 -24.45 11.24
C ILE A 410 20.17 -23.37 11.44
N LEU A 411 21.44 -23.74 11.38
CA LEU A 411 22.54 -22.79 11.54
C LEU A 411 22.55 -21.71 10.46
N GLY A 412 22.23 -22.08 9.20
CA GLY A 412 22.12 -21.13 8.10
C GLY A 412 20.94 -20.15 8.24
N MET A 413 19.92 -20.52 9.00
CA MET A 413 18.73 -19.68 9.23
C MET A 413 18.86 -18.73 10.44
N ILE A 414 19.83 -18.92 11.34
CA ILE A 414 20.02 -18.08 12.54
C ILE A 414 20.09 -16.59 12.21
N PRO A 415 20.85 -16.12 11.21
CA PRO A 415 20.91 -14.70 10.89
C PRO A 415 19.56 -14.11 10.45
N LEU A 416 18.66 -14.93 9.85
CA LEU A 416 17.36 -14.48 9.42
C LEU A 416 16.36 -14.28 10.58
N LEU A 417 16.62 -14.82 11.78
CA LEU A 417 15.73 -14.62 12.93
C LEU A 417 15.57 -13.14 13.31
N THR A 418 16.61 -12.34 13.10
CA THR A 418 16.60 -10.91 13.40
C THR A 418 15.95 -10.07 12.29
N ASP A 419 15.71 -10.66 11.13
CA ASP A 419 15.11 -9.97 10.01
C ASP A 419 13.62 -9.70 10.28
N ALA A 420 13.17 -8.47 9.96
CA ALA A 420 11.78 -8.04 10.20
C ALA A 420 10.77 -8.77 9.31
N MET A 421 11.16 -9.20 8.10
CA MET A 421 10.28 -9.84 7.13
C MET A 421 10.36 -11.36 7.20
N PHE A 422 11.58 -11.91 7.26
CA PHE A 422 11.82 -13.35 7.16
C PHE A 422 11.99 -14.03 8.51
N GLY A 423 12.01 -13.28 9.62
CA GLY A 423 12.20 -13.84 10.96
C GLY A 423 11.18 -14.90 11.33
N SER A 424 9.90 -14.70 10.98
CA SER A 424 8.82 -15.68 11.22
C SER A 424 8.97 -16.95 10.39
N LEU A 425 9.47 -16.84 9.14
CA LEU A 425 9.81 -17.99 8.28
C LEU A 425 10.96 -18.80 8.87
N ALA A 426 12.05 -18.10 9.26
CA ALA A 426 13.21 -18.73 9.86
C ALA A 426 12.84 -19.49 11.15
N ALA A 427 12.07 -18.85 12.04
CA ALA A 427 11.60 -19.48 13.27
C ALA A 427 10.75 -20.74 12.99
N SER A 428 9.83 -20.68 12.02
CA SER A 428 9.01 -21.83 11.62
C SER A 428 9.85 -23.01 11.12
N ILE A 429 10.78 -22.74 10.21
CA ILE A 429 11.63 -23.80 9.63
C ILE A 429 12.57 -24.36 10.66
N MET A 430 13.25 -23.53 11.46
CA MET A 430 14.21 -23.97 12.47
C MET A 430 13.54 -24.86 13.51
N GLY A 431 12.43 -24.38 14.10
CA GLY A 431 11.72 -25.13 15.12
C GLY A 431 11.11 -26.42 14.61
N GLY A 432 10.40 -26.33 13.51
CA GLY A 432 9.78 -27.50 12.94
C GLY A 432 10.79 -28.52 12.41
N LEU A 433 11.94 -28.08 11.90
CA LEU A 433 13.01 -28.99 11.45
C LEU A 433 13.70 -29.66 12.65
N LEU A 434 13.98 -28.92 13.73
CA LEU A 434 14.60 -29.47 14.94
C LEU A 434 13.74 -30.57 15.56
N PHE A 435 12.48 -30.24 15.88
CA PHE A 435 11.56 -31.20 16.49
C PHE A 435 11.09 -32.26 15.49
N GLY A 436 10.77 -31.86 14.26
CA GLY A 436 10.28 -32.75 13.21
C GLY A 436 11.28 -33.83 12.82
N THR A 437 12.57 -33.53 12.73
CA THR A 437 13.59 -34.54 12.38
C THR A 437 13.74 -35.57 13.49
N VAL A 438 13.81 -35.17 14.76
CA VAL A 438 13.91 -36.09 15.89
C VAL A 438 12.66 -36.98 15.98
N ILE A 439 11.48 -36.34 15.89
CA ILE A 439 10.22 -37.07 15.96
C ILE A 439 10.06 -38.03 14.79
N THR A 440 10.38 -37.64 13.55
CA THR A 440 10.22 -38.50 12.38
C THR A 440 11.09 -39.75 12.44
N LEU A 441 12.33 -39.62 12.94
CA LEU A 441 13.25 -40.77 13.07
C LEU A 441 12.78 -41.82 14.08
N VAL A 442 11.98 -41.42 15.07
CA VAL A 442 11.40 -42.34 16.05
C VAL A 442 9.98 -42.74 15.64
N PHE A 443 9.17 -41.79 15.21
CA PHE A 443 7.74 -41.99 14.97
C PHE A 443 7.44 -42.85 13.73
N ILE A 444 8.20 -42.67 12.65
CA ILE A 444 8.00 -43.47 11.43
C ILE A 444 8.26 -44.95 11.65
N PRO A 445 9.39 -45.40 12.25
CA PRO A 445 9.60 -46.81 12.56
C PRO A 445 8.53 -47.39 13.51
N VAL A 446 8.11 -46.63 14.53
CA VAL A 446 7.06 -47.07 15.45
C VAL A 446 5.71 -47.23 14.71
N LEU A 447 5.32 -46.29 13.90
CA LEU A 447 4.12 -46.38 13.07
C LEU A 447 4.20 -47.56 12.07
N TYR A 448 5.40 -47.78 11.48
CA TYR A 448 5.60 -48.89 10.58
C TYR A 448 5.40 -50.21 11.30
N ALA A 449 5.97 -50.40 12.49
CA ALA A 449 5.75 -51.59 13.30
C ALA A 449 4.25 -51.80 13.64
N LEU A 450 3.54 -50.72 13.96
CA LEU A 450 2.10 -50.78 14.28
C LEU A 450 1.24 -51.12 13.05
N PHE A 451 1.47 -50.48 11.91
CA PHE A 451 0.67 -50.68 10.68
C PHE A 451 0.93 -52.05 10.02
N PHE A 452 2.15 -52.62 10.18
CA PHE A 452 2.53 -53.91 9.64
C PHE A 452 2.48 -55.04 10.70
N HIS A 453 1.99 -54.75 11.92
CA HIS A 453 1.84 -55.69 13.02
C HIS A 453 3.13 -56.45 13.35
N ILE A 454 4.29 -55.82 13.29
CA ILE A 454 5.57 -56.38 13.65
C ILE A 454 5.62 -56.53 15.16
N LYS A 455 5.72 -57.78 15.65
CA LYS A 455 5.84 -58.08 17.08
C LYS A 455 7.33 -58.25 17.42
N HIS A 456 7.74 -57.70 18.55
CA HIS A 456 9.01 -58.05 19.15
C HIS A 456 8.93 -59.52 19.55
N VAL A 457 9.83 -60.35 19.00
CA VAL A 457 10.04 -61.72 19.51
C VAL A 457 11.10 -61.55 20.56
N ASP A 458 10.73 -61.79 21.82
CA ASP A 458 11.65 -61.79 22.94
C ASP A 458 12.73 -62.88 22.79
#